data_c72a3eb4d63347839c0de3255980828c
#
_entry.id   c72a3eb4d63347839c0de3255980828c
#
_cell.length_a   1.000
_cell.length_b   1.000
_cell.length_c   1.000
_cell.angle_alpha   90.00
_cell.angle_beta   90.00
_cell.angle_gamma   90.00
#
_symmetry.space_group_name_H-M   'P 1'
#
loop_
_entity.id
_entity.type
_entity.pdbx_description
1 polymer ?
#
loop_
_entity_poly.entity_id
_entity_poly.type
_entity_poly.pdbx_seq_one_letter_code
_entity_poly.pdbx_strand_id
1 'polypeptide(L)'
;AKAGKYNNSLFSKVTKDFMINGGYCGTSSYGEAFEDEFCDRLFNIRGAVAMSNTGADTNESAFFINQKTAETYKNEGGWEHLASQWDSIKTQLANYKDSNLLTAFIEKNGTNCYDTDSVPDSVKKLYEENGGNAYLDGAYNAVDRGYTVFAQVIDGMDVVDKIASAKVDKDDIPVKNIVIKSIKITQYKEKSTTQADSTSAKSVTQPTTVG
;
A
#
# COMPACT_ATOMS: atom_id res chain seq x y z
N ALA A 1 0.53 -11.98 15.51
CA ALA A 1 1.83 -12.53 15.20
C ALA A 1 2.49 -13.17 16.44
N LYS A 2 2.74 -12.45 17.54
CA LYS A 2 3.43 -12.97 18.75
C LYS A 2 2.82 -14.28 19.30
N ALA A 3 1.51 -14.42 19.23
CA ALA A 3 0.79 -15.62 19.67
C ALA A 3 0.82 -16.78 18.65
N GLY A 4 1.57 -16.66 17.56
CA GLY A 4 1.67 -17.71 16.53
C GLY A 4 0.40 -17.90 15.68
N LYS A 5 -0.59 -17.01 15.76
CA LYS A 5 -1.86 -17.17 15.04
C LYS A 5 -1.71 -17.25 13.51
N TYR A 6 -0.67 -16.61 12.96
CA TYR A 6 -0.37 -16.65 11.52
C TYR A 6 0.36 -17.93 11.08
N ASN A 7 0.81 -18.78 12.01
CA ASN A 7 1.54 -19.99 11.66
C ASN A 7 0.64 -20.93 10.85
N ASN A 8 1.14 -21.36 9.70
CA ASN A 8 0.46 -22.19 8.71
C ASN A 8 -0.74 -21.50 8.00
N SER A 9 -0.94 -20.19 8.15
CA SER A 9 -1.85 -19.45 7.29
C SER A 9 -1.29 -19.37 5.85
N LEU A 10 -2.12 -18.98 4.89
CA LEU A 10 -1.78 -19.00 3.48
C LEU A 10 -1.71 -17.58 2.91
N PHE A 11 -0.93 -17.42 1.83
CA PHE A 11 -1.23 -16.41 0.83
C PHE A 11 -2.38 -16.95 -0.02
N SER A 12 -3.57 -16.42 0.20
CA SER A 12 -4.83 -16.93 -0.35
C SER A 12 -5.20 -16.34 -1.70
N LYS A 13 -4.66 -15.16 -2.04
CA LYS A 13 -4.85 -14.51 -3.32
C LYS A 13 -3.55 -13.82 -3.76
N VAL A 14 -3.17 -14.02 -5.01
CA VAL A 14 -1.93 -13.51 -5.58
C VAL A 14 -2.22 -12.94 -6.95
N THR A 15 -2.17 -11.62 -7.07
CA THR A 15 -2.35 -10.92 -8.34
C THR A 15 -1.03 -10.25 -8.71
N LYS A 16 -0.38 -10.77 -9.74
CA LYS A 16 0.88 -10.21 -10.25
C LYS A 16 0.67 -8.75 -10.67
N ASP A 17 1.70 -7.93 -10.46
CA ASP A 17 1.71 -6.49 -10.72
C ASP A 17 0.64 -5.70 -9.94
N PHE A 18 0.13 -6.28 -8.85
CA PHE A 18 -0.82 -5.65 -7.96
C PHE A 18 -0.45 -5.92 -6.49
N MET A 19 -0.85 -7.06 -5.92
CA MET A 19 -0.60 -7.40 -4.52
C MET A 19 -0.60 -8.90 -4.25
N ILE A 20 -0.02 -9.30 -3.12
CA ILE A 20 -0.19 -10.63 -2.54
C ILE A 20 -0.99 -10.51 -1.24
N ASN A 21 -2.10 -11.23 -1.12
CA ASN A 21 -3.00 -11.20 0.01
C ASN A 21 -2.94 -12.51 0.79
N GLY A 22 -2.87 -12.42 2.11
CA GLY A 22 -2.77 -13.61 2.96
C GLY A 22 -2.99 -13.31 4.43
N GLY A 23 -2.61 -14.27 5.27
CA GLY A 23 -2.65 -14.11 6.72
C GLY A 23 -4.04 -14.22 7.34
N TYR A 24 -5.09 -14.60 6.59
CA TYR A 24 -6.37 -14.86 7.20
C TYR A 24 -6.27 -16.05 8.17
N CYS A 25 -6.56 -15.78 9.44
CA CYS A 25 -6.53 -16.77 10.52
C CYS A 25 -7.76 -16.65 11.45
N GLY A 26 -8.88 -16.16 10.91
CA GLY A 26 -10.12 -15.90 11.63
C GLY A 26 -10.25 -14.43 12.04
N THR A 27 -11.11 -14.15 12.98
CA THR A 27 -11.33 -12.81 13.52
C THR A 27 -10.08 -12.21 14.13
N SER A 28 -10.08 -10.90 14.32
CA SER A 28 -9.00 -10.17 14.97
C SER A 28 -8.70 -10.69 16.38
N SER A 29 -7.55 -10.32 16.94
CA SER A 29 -7.22 -10.64 18.35
C SER A 29 -8.11 -9.89 19.35
N TYR A 30 -8.91 -8.95 18.89
CA TYR A 30 -9.90 -8.22 19.68
C TYR A 30 -11.26 -8.96 19.77
N GLY A 31 -11.45 -10.05 18.99
CA GLY A 31 -12.69 -10.83 18.96
C GLY A 31 -13.73 -10.31 17.96
N GLU A 32 -13.53 -9.13 17.39
CA GLU A 32 -14.38 -8.48 16.41
C GLU A 32 -13.55 -7.74 15.36
N ALA A 33 -14.16 -7.27 14.29
CA ALA A 33 -13.54 -6.39 13.32
C ALA A 33 -13.18 -5.05 13.99
N PHE A 34 -12.15 -4.37 13.47
CA PHE A 34 -11.72 -3.07 13.98
C PHE A 34 -11.68 -2.02 12.88
N GLU A 35 -11.73 -0.76 13.31
CA GLU A 35 -11.84 0.43 12.48
C GLU A 35 -10.65 0.60 11.53
N ASP A 36 -10.89 1.32 10.44
CA ASP A 36 -9.85 1.78 9.54
C ASP A 36 -9.07 2.95 10.19
N GLU A 37 -7.74 2.96 9.98
CA GLU A 37 -6.85 4.02 10.42
C GLU A 37 -6.09 4.56 9.20
N PHE A 38 -6.60 5.62 8.59
CA PHE A 38 -5.95 6.27 7.46
C PHE A 38 -4.99 7.36 7.91
N CYS A 39 -3.88 7.47 7.21
CA CYS A 39 -2.83 8.45 7.54
C CYS A 39 -2.22 9.03 6.26
N ASP A 40 -2.07 10.36 6.23
CA ASP A 40 -1.45 11.12 5.15
C ASP A 40 0.10 10.98 5.07
N ARG A 41 0.65 10.04 5.81
CA ARG A 41 2.08 9.70 5.84
C ARG A 41 2.37 8.23 5.56
N LEU A 42 1.33 7.40 5.46
CA LEU A 42 1.43 5.97 5.21
C LEU A 42 0.64 5.63 3.95
N PHE A 43 1.34 5.18 2.92
CA PHE A 43 0.83 5.03 1.57
C PHE A 43 0.96 3.61 1.06
N ASN A 44 0.06 3.18 0.19
CA ASN A 44 0.08 1.88 -0.46
C ASN A 44 1.13 1.79 -1.59
N ILE A 45 2.34 2.29 -1.34
CA ILE A 45 3.48 2.15 -2.25
C ILE A 45 3.94 0.69 -2.33
N ARG A 46 4.79 0.37 -3.30
CA ARG A 46 5.40 -0.98 -3.39
C ARG A 46 6.08 -1.37 -2.07
N GLY A 47 5.75 -2.57 -1.60
CA GLY A 47 6.24 -3.11 -0.34
C GLY A 47 5.46 -2.66 0.90
N ALA A 48 4.52 -1.72 0.78
CA ALA A 48 3.61 -1.40 1.88
C ALA A 48 2.75 -2.61 2.24
N VAL A 49 2.59 -2.82 3.54
CA VAL A 49 1.72 -3.86 4.11
C VAL A 49 0.50 -3.19 4.69
N ALA A 50 -0.67 -3.57 4.20
CA ALA A 50 -1.93 -3.01 4.65
C ALA A 50 -2.91 -4.10 5.10
N MET A 51 -3.85 -3.71 5.98
CA MET A 51 -4.94 -4.59 6.37
C MET A 51 -5.86 -4.87 5.19
N SER A 52 -6.29 -6.11 5.05
CA SER A 52 -7.31 -6.48 4.07
C SER A 52 -8.68 -6.44 4.74
N ASN A 53 -9.60 -5.67 4.18
CA ASN A 53 -10.96 -5.53 4.66
C ASN A 53 -11.98 -5.87 3.56
N THR A 54 -13.25 -5.99 3.92
CA THR A 54 -14.39 -6.24 3.01
C THR A 54 -15.33 -5.02 2.90
N GLY A 55 -14.92 -3.90 3.46
CA GLY A 55 -15.64 -2.64 3.52
C GLY A 55 -15.07 -1.78 4.63
N ALA A 56 -15.67 -0.61 4.91
CA ALA A 56 -15.22 0.23 6.00
C ALA A 56 -15.27 -0.52 7.33
N ASP A 57 -14.25 -0.30 8.15
CA ASP A 57 -14.20 -0.75 9.54
C ASP A 57 -14.38 -2.28 9.71
N THR A 58 -13.91 -3.04 8.69
CA THR A 58 -14.01 -4.51 8.70
C THR A 58 -12.64 -5.19 8.71
N ASN A 59 -11.64 -4.54 9.30
CA ASN A 59 -10.30 -5.11 9.44
C ASN A 59 -10.30 -6.27 10.43
N GLU A 60 -9.65 -7.37 10.07
CA GLU A 60 -9.53 -8.56 10.93
C GLU A 60 -8.07 -9.01 11.02
N SER A 61 -7.74 -10.18 10.48
CA SER A 61 -6.39 -10.75 10.51
C SER A 61 -5.70 -10.71 9.16
N ALA A 62 -6.44 -10.63 8.06
CA ALA A 62 -5.88 -10.65 6.72
C ALA A 62 -5.12 -9.36 6.40
N PHE A 63 -4.04 -9.51 5.65
CA PHE A 63 -3.23 -8.39 5.16
C PHE A 63 -2.83 -8.62 3.71
N PHE A 64 -2.38 -7.57 3.05
CA PHE A 64 -1.72 -7.70 1.75
C PHE A 64 -0.40 -6.93 1.70
N ILE A 65 0.44 -7.29 0.75
CA ILE A 65 1.68 -6.58 0.44
C ILE A 65 1.57 -6.05 -0.98
N ASN A 66 1.71 -4.75 -1.15
CA ASN A 66 1.70 -4.11 -2.46
C ASN A 66 2.92 -4.55 -3.27
N GLN A 67 2.71 -5.02 -4.52
CA GLN A 67 3.78 -5.58 -5.34
C GLN A 67 4.03 -4.76 -6.62
N LYS A 68 3.08 -3.92 -7.05
CA LYS A 68 3.17 -3.12 -8.28
C LYS A 68 4.44 -2.28 -8.32
N THR A 69 5.23 -2.42 -9.38
CA THR A 69 6.45 -1.64 -9.60
C THR A 69 6.16 -0.23 -10.12
N ALA A 70 7.14 0.68 -10.02
CA ALA A 70 7.04 2.01 -10.61
C ALA A 70 6.89 1.95 -12.14
N GLU A 71 7.53 0.98 -12.79
CA GLU A 71 7.39 0.75 -14.22
C GLU A 71 5.97 0.32 -14.58
N THR A 72 5.41 -0.66 -13.88
CA THR A 72 4.02 -1.10 -14.08
C THR A 72 3.04 0.05 -13.84
N TYR A 73 3.21 0.79 -12.74
CA TYR A 73 2.39 1.97 -12.42
C TYR A 73 2.37 2.98 -13.57
N LYS A 74 3.55 3.31 -14.12
CA LYS A 74 3.71 4.23 -15.24
C LYS A 74 3.08 3.69 -16.53
N ASN A 75 3.28 2.39 -16.82
CA ASN A 75 2.73 1.75 -18.01
C ASN A 75 1.21 1.67 -18.01
N GLU A 76 0.59 1.63 -16.84
CA GLU A 76 -0.87 1.72 -16.65
C GLU A 76 -1.41 3.15 -16.73
N GLY A 77 -0.58 4.15 -17.03
CA GLY A 77 -0.95 5.56 -17.18
C GLY A 77 -0.76 6.41 -15.93
N GLY A 78 -0.28 5.84 -14.81
CA GLY A 78 0.10 6.58 -13.63
C GLY A 78 -0.98 7.54 -13.11
N TRP A 79 -0.60 8.77 -12.80
CA TRP A 79 -1.52 9.79 -12.28
C TRP A 79 -2.55 10.27 -13.30
N GLU A 80 -2.22 10.32 -14.58
CA GLU A 80 -3.17 10.71 -15.63
C GLU A 80 -4.36 9.75 -15.68
N HIS A 81 -4.09 8.46 -15.56
CA HIS A 81 -5.14 7.45 -15.49
C HIS A 81 -6.02 7.61 -14.24
N LEU A 82 -5.41 7.78 -13.06
CA LEU A 82 -6.14 7.99 -11.81
C LEU A 82 -6.97 9.26 -11.84
N ALA A 83 -6.42 10.37 -12.36
CA ALA A 83 -7.14 11.63 -12.50
C ALA A 83 -8.37 11.49 -13.43
N SER A 84 -8.20 10.80 -14.57
CA SER A 84 -9.32 10.51 -15.47
C SER A 84 -10.42 9.66 -14.82
N GLN A 85 -10.02 8.67 -14.00
CA GLN A 85 -10.99 7.88 -13.21
C GLN A 85 -11.71 8.75 -12.20
N TRP A 86 -10.99 9.59 -11.46
CA TRP A 86 -11.57 10.51 -10.49
C TRP A 86 -12.56 11.49 -11.14
N ASP A 87 -12.21 12.09 -12.29
CA ASP A 87 -13.09 13.00 -13.02
C ASP A 87 -14.43 12.35 -13.38
N SER A 88 -14.42 11.08 -13.75
CA SER A 88 -15.64 10.31 -14.00
C SER A 88 -16.42 10.02 -12.71
N ILE A 89 -15.73 9.61 -11.65
CA ILE A 89 -16.35 9.23 -10.37
C ILE A 89 -16.91 10.43 -9.63
N LYS A 90 -16.18 11.56 -9.55
CA LYS A 90 -16.65 12.76 -8.83
C LYS A 90 -17.96 13.30 -9.39
N THR A 91 -18.16 13.21 -10.71
CA THR A 91 -19.39 13.61 -11.36
C THR A 91 -20.56 12.69 -10.95
N GLN A 92 -20.33 11.38 -10.92
CA GLN A 92 -21.33 10.42 -10.47
C GLN A 92 -21.63 10.58 -8.98
N LEU A 93 -20.61 10.73 -8.15
CA LEU A 93 -20.75 10.93 -6.70
C LEU A 93 -21.60 12.17 -6.41
N ALA A 94 -21.38 13.29 -7.12
CA ALA A 94 -22.17 14.51 -6.99
C ALA A 94 -23.64 14.28 -7.35
N ASN A 95 -23.93 13.47 -8.38
CA ASN A 95 -25.29 13.14 -8.79
C ASN A 95 -26.04 12.27 -7.76
N TYR A 96 -25.34 11.48 -6.96
CA TYR A 96 -25.95 10.60 -5.95
C TYR A 96 -25.96 11.20 -4.54
N LYS A 97 -25.31 12.34 -4.31
CA LYS A 97 -25.06 12.93 -2.99
C LYS A 97 -26.29 12.98 -2.07
N ASP A 98 -27.47 13.26 -2.63
CA ASP A 98 -28.71 13.41 -1.88
C ASP A 98 -29.73 12.31 -2.23
N SER A 99 -29.27 11.16 -2.70
CA SER A 99 -30.13 10.06 -3.10
C SER A 99 -29.91 8.81 -2.25
N ASN A 100 -30.94 7.97 -2.12
CA ASN A 100 -30.84 6.64 -1.51
C ASN A 100 -29.95 5.66 -2.30
N LEU A 101 -29.44 6.08 -3.46
CA LEU A 101 -28.49 5.31 -4.25
C LEU A 101 -27.03 5.54 -3.81
N LEU A 102 -26.78 6.55 -2.98
CA LEU A 102 -25.42 6.90 -2.54
C LEU A 102 -24.74 5.73 -1.83
N THR A 103 -25.42 5.06 -0.92
CA THR A 103 -24.83 3.92 -0.19
C THR A 103 -24.43 2.80 -1.15
N ALA A 104 -25.31 2.40 -2.06
CA ALA A 104 -25.00 1.37 -3.05
C ALA A 104 -23.89 1.79 -4.02
N PHE A 105 -23.81 3.09 -4.34
CA PHE A 105 -22.70 3.63 -5.13
C PHE A 105 -21.36 3.52 -4.38
N ILE A 106 -21.32 3.89 -3.10
CA ILE A 106 -20.12 3.80 -2.26
C ILE A 106 -19.69 2.34 -2.06
N GLU A 107 -20.62 1.43 -1.81
CA GLU A 107 -20.32 0.00 -1.68
C GLU A 107 -19.62 -0.55 -2.94
N LYS A 108 -20.05 -0.10 -4.11
CA LYS A 108 -19.52 -0.56 -5.39
C LYS A 108 -18.22 0.13 -5.80
N ASN A 109 -18.08 1.44 -5.52
CA ASN A 109 -17.04 2.29 -6.09
C ASN A 109 -16.15 2.94 -5.01
N GLY A 110 -16.32 2.60 -3.74
CA GLY A 110 -15.73 3.36 -2.63
C GLY A 110 -14.23 3.61 -2.76
N THR A 111 -13.43 2.59 -3.03
CA THR A 111 -11.97 2.76 -3.23
C THR A 111 -11.63 3.58 -4.48
N ASN A 112 -12.50 3.58 -5.50
CA ASN A 112 -12.30 4.39 -6.71
C ASN A 112 -12.65 5.88 -6.50
N CYS A 113 -13.24 6.23 -5.36
CA CYS A 113 -13.49 7.61 -4.98
C CYS A 113 -12.21 8.31 -4.46
N TYR A 114 -11.06 7.95 -5.00
CA TYR A 114 -9.76 8.52 -4.68
C TYR A 114 -9.63 9.90 -5.32
N ASP A 115 -9.64 10.94 -4.49
CA ASP A 115 -9.64 12.35 -4.91
C ASP A 115 -8.24 12.82 -5.29
N THR A 116 -7.89 12.64 -6.56
CA THR A 116 -6.58 13.03 -7.09
C THR A 116 -6.34 14.55 -7.09
N ASP A 117 -7.39 15.36 -6.97
CA ASP A 117 -7.27 16.83 -6.91
C ASP A 117 -6.71 17.28 -5.56
N SER A 118 -6.94 16.50 -4.49
CA SER A 118 -6.45 16.78 -3.14
C SER A 118 -5.07 16.21 -2.84
N VAL A 119 -4.52 15.34 -3.72
CA VAL A 119 -3.24 14.67 -3.49
C VAL A 119 -2.06 15.61 -3.72
N PRO A 120 -1.17 15.82 -2.72
CA PRO A 120 0.03 16.65 -2.88
C PRO A 120 1.01 16.08 -3.93
N ASP A 121 1.74 16.96 -4.61
CA ASP A 121 2.75 16.56 -5.61
C ASP A 121 3.86 15.68 -5.02
N SER A 122 4.19 15.85 -3.74
CA SER A 122 5.13 14.99 -3.03
C SER A 122 4.66 13.54 -2.96
N VAL A 123 3.36 13.31 -2.78
CA VAL A 123 2.75 11.97 -2.76
C VAL A 123 2.69 11.39 -4.18
N LYS A 124 2.34 12.23 -5.17
CA LYS A 124 2.37 11.81 -6.59
C LYS A 124 3.75 11.31 -6.98
N LYS A 125 4.78 12.08 -6.66
CA LYS A 125 6.18 11.72 -6.90
C LYS A 125 6.59 10.43 -6.18
N LEU A 126 6.09 10.20 -4.95
CA LEU A 126 6.35 8.98 -4.20
C LEU A 126 5.91 7.72 -4.97
N TYR A 127 4.73 7.76 -5.61
CA TYR A 127 4.23 6.67 -6.43
C TYR A 127 4.95 6.52 -7.76
N GLU A 128 5.34 7.62 -8.39
CA GLU A 128 6.15 7.62 -9.62
C GLU A 128 7.51 6.95 -9.40
N GLU A 129 8.10 7.16 -8.23
CA GLU A 129 9.42 6.61 -7.88
C GLU A 129 9.34 5.16 -7.37
N ASN A 130 8.30 4.81 -6.63
CA ASN A 130 8.22 3.53 -5.93
C ASN A 130 7.19 2.56 -6.52
N GLY A 131 6.21 3.03 -7.27
CA GLY A 131 5.05 2.23 -7.67
C GLY A 131 4.06 2.03 -6.51
N GLY A 132 3.19 1.05 -6.62
CA GLY A 132 2.12 0.78 -5.67
C GLY A 132 0.73 1.10 -6.21
N ASN A 133 -0.25 1.18 -5.33
CA ASN A 133 -1.67 1.29 -5.67
C ASN A 133 -2.30 2.48 -4.95
N ALA A 134 -2.08 3.71 -5.47
CA ALA A 134 -2.47 4.95 -4.81
C ALA A 134 -3.96 5.03 -4.47
N TYR A 135 -4.84 4.54 -5.31
CA TYR A 135 -6.29 4.54 -5.08
C TYR A 135 -6.74 3.67 -3.88
N LEU A 136 -5.83 2.93 -3.26
CA LEU A 136 -6.08 2.18 -2.03
C LEU A 136 -5.84 3.02 -0.76
N ASP A 137 -5.31 4.24 -0.90
CA ASP A 137 -5.08 5.14 0.24
C ASP A 137 -6.39 5.77 0.70
N GLY A 138 -6.78 5.55 1.93
CA GLY A 138 -7.97 6.15 2.50
C GLY A 138 -7.84 7.66 2.79
N ALA A 139 -6.61 8.15 3.03
CA ALA A 139 -6.36 9.56 3.40
C ALA A 139 -6.82 10.58 2.35
N TYR A 140 -6.92 10.18 1.09
CA TYR A 140 -7.40 11.05 -0.02
C TYR A 140 -8.66 10.49 -0.67
N ASN A 141 -9.39 9.63 0.01
CA ASN A 141 -10.62 9.07 -0.52
C ASN A 141 -11.82 9.94 -0.12
N ALA A 142 -12.65 10.33 -1.08
CA ALA A 142 -13.76 11.27 -0.88
C ALA A 142 -14.95 10.67 -0.09
N VAL A 143 -14.92 9.37 0.21
CA VAL A 143 -15.98 8.64 0.92
C VAL A 143 -15.44 7.72 2.02
N ASP A 144 -14.26 8.03 2.55
CA ASP A 144 -13.61 7.30 3.64
C ASP A 144 -13.51 5.78 3.38
N ARG A 145 -13.01 5.44 2.19
CA ARG A 145 -12.72 4.05 1.79
C ARG A 145 -11.25 3.89 1.47
N GLY A 146 -10.66 2.81 1.96
CA GLY A 146 -9.26 2.51 1.71
C GLY A 146 -8.78 1.33 2.55
N TYR A 147 -7.46 1.22 2.67
CA TYR A 147 -6.82 0.14 3.40
C TYR A 147 -5.76 0.70 4.33
N THR A 148 -5.84 0.33 5.60
CA THR A 148 -4.95 0.78 6.66
C THR A 148 -3.54 0.23 6.45
N VAL A 149 -2.60 1.09 6.06
CA VAL A 149 -1.18 0.74 5.95
C VAL A 149 -0.55 0.77 7.33
N PHE A 150 0.09 -0.33 7.74
CA PHE A 150 0.69 -0.46 9.07
C PHE A 150 2.17 -0.86 9.07
N ALA A 151 2.73 -1.28 7.93
CA ALA A 151 4.13 -1.69 7.82
C ALA A 151 4.68 -1.51 6.40
N GLN A 152 6.01 -1.63 6.27
CA GLN A 152 6.73 -1.59 5.00
C GLN A 152 7.75 -2.72 4.94
N VAL A 153 7.81 -3.41 3.81
CA VAL A 153 8.89 -4.36 3.51
C VAL A 153 10.17 -3.58 3.27
N ILE A 154 11.17 -3.80 4.11
CA ILE A 154 12.49 -3.14 4.04
C ILE A 154 13.58 -4.07 3.49
N ASP A 155 13.29 -5.37 3.42
CA ASP A 155 14.17 -6.40 2.86
C ASP A 155 13.32 -7.59 2.41
N GLY A 156 13.72 -8.29 1.33
CA GLY A 156 12.99 -9.46 0.82
C GLY A 156 11.88 -9.17 -0.19
N MET A 157 11.87 -8.01 -0.87
CA MET A 157 10.92 -7.74 -1.96
C MET A 157 11.04 -8.73 -3.12
N ASP A 158 12.21 -9.31 -3.36
CA ASP A 158 12.41 -10.39 -4.31
C ASP A 158 11.60 -11.66 -3.96
N VAL A 159 11.40 -11.92 -2.67
CA VAL A 159 10.53 -13.01 -2.19
C VAL A 159 9.06 -12.69 -2.46
N VAL A 160 8.64 -11.43 -2.24
CA VAL A 160 7.29 -10.96 -2.59
C VAL A 160 7.04 -11.12 -4.09
N ASP A 161 7.99 -10.72 -4.93
CA ASP A 161 7.91 -10.87 -6.40
C ASP A 161 7.84 -12.35 -6.81
N LYS A 162 8.61 -13.20 -6.15
CA LYS A 162 8.57 -14.65 -6.40
C LYS A 162 7.20 -15.24 -6.03
N ILE A 163 6.60 -14.81 -4.94
CA ILE A 163 5.24 -15.20 -4.57
C ILE A 163 4.24 -14.67 -5.60
N ALA A 164 4.35 -13.41 -6.00
CA ALA A 164 3.49 -12.78 -7.00
C ALA A 164 3.56 -13.45 -8.39
N SER A 165 4.67 -14.13 -8.67
CA SER A 165 4.88 -14.88 -9.92
C SER A 165 4.38 -16.34 -9.85
N ALA A 166 3.75 -16.74 -8.75
CA ALA A 166 3.21 -18.09 -8.61
C ALA A 166 2.09 -18.35 -9.62
N LYS A 167 1.97 -19.60 -10.06
CA LYS A 167 0.82 -20.00 -10.90
C LYS A 167 -0.46 -19.95 -10.06
N VAL A 168 -1.44 -19.24 -10.57
CA VAL A 168 -2.77 -19.08 -9.96
C VAL A 168 -3.87 -19.67 -10.87
N ASP A 169 -5.03 -19.88 -10.31
CA ASP A 169 -6.26 -20.20 -11.05
C ASP A 169 -6.97 -18.91 -11.55
N LYS A 170 -8.20 -19.06 -12.05
CA LYS A 170 -9.01 -17.95 -12.59
C LYS A 170 -9.44 -16.91 -11.54
N ASP A 171 -9.34 -17.25 -10.26
CA ASP A 171 -9.74 -16.41 -9.12
C ASP A 171 -8.51 -15.85 -8.38
N ASP A 172 -7.33 -15.91 -9.02
CA ASP A 172 -6.03 -15.51 -8.47
C ASP A 172 -5.58 -16.34 -7.25
N ILE A 173 -6.13 -17.54 -7.05
CA ILE A 173 -5.75 -18.43 -5.96
C ILE A 173 -4.53 -19.27 -6.39
N PRO A 174 -3.44 -19.31 -5.60
CA PRO A 174 -2.28 -20.12 -5.92
C PRO A 174 -2.62 -21.61 -6.09
N VAL A 175 -2.26 -22.18 -7.26
CA VAL A 175 -2.48 -23.61 -7.56
C VAL A 175 -1.73 -24.53 -6.58
N LYS A 176 -0.63 -24.04 -6.02
CA LYS A 176 0.10 -24.69 -4.92
C LYS A 176 0.08 -23.77 -3.71
N ASN A 177 -0.33 -24.28 -2.57
CA ASN A 177 -0.38 -23.51 -1.33
C ASN A 177 0.97 -22.84 -1.02
N ILE A 178 0.92 -21.54 -0.78
CA ILE A 178 2.03 -20.72 -0.31
C ILE A 178 1.78 -20.42 1.16
N VAL A 179 2.60 -21.02 2.03
CA VAL A 179 2.35 -21.08 3.48
C VAL A 179 3.24 -20.08 4.22
N ILE A 180 2.65 -19.31 5.10
CA ILE A 180 3.34 -18.52 6.13
C ILE A 180 3.69 -19.48 7.27
N LYS A 181 4.92 -20.01 7.28
CA LYS A 181 5.33 -21.00 8.30
C LYS A 181 5.35 -20.39 9.70
N SER A 182 5.87 -19.17 9.84
CA SER A 182 5.91 -18.43 11.09
C SER A 182 6.21 -16.96 10.85
N ILE A 183 5.78 -16.10 11.78
CA ILE A 183 6.17 -14.69 11.85
C ILE A 183 6.92 -14.47 13.16
N LYS A 184 8.15 -13.99 13.08
CA LYS A 184 8.97 -13.62 14.22
C LYS A 184 9.02 -12.10 14.37
N ILE A 185 8.62 -11.60 15.54
CA ILE A 185 8.69 -10.18 15.87
C ILE A 185 10.03 -9.91 16.59
N THR A 186 10.80 -9.00 16.05
CA THR A 186 12.08 -8.56 16.62
C THR A 186 12.16 -7.03 16.61
N GLN A 187 13.01 -6.48 17.48
CA GLN A 187 13.32 -5.06 17.42
C GLN A 187 14.16 -4.77 16.16
N TYR A 188 13.74 -3.77 15.39
CA TYR A 188 14.53 -3.28 14.26
C TYR A 188 15.82 -2.64 14.78
N LYS A 189 16.96 -3.02 14.19
CA LYS A 189 18.24 -2.37 14.40
C LYS A 189 18.70 -1.85 13.06
N GLU A 190 18.87 -0.54 12.94
CA GLU A 190 19.49 0.03 11.74
C GLU A 190 20.84 -0.64 11.47
N LYS A 191 21.04 -1.05 10.22
CA LYS A 191 22.38 -1.44 9.77
C LYS A 191 23.23 -0.16 9.81
N SER A 192 24.23 -0.10 10.69
CA SER A 192 25.21 0.98 10.68
C SER A 192 25.86 1.00 9.29
N THR A 193 25.51 1.98 8.47
CA THR A 193 26.28 2.32 7.28
C THR A 193 27.62 2.86 7.76
N THR A 194 28.66 2.06 7.69
CA THR A 194 30.03 2.52 7.81
C THR A 194 30.24 3.52 6.68
N GLN A 195 30.26 4.82 6.99
CA GLN A 195 30.69 5.86 6.07
C GLN A 195 32.10 5.50 5.61
N ALA A 196 32.24 5.20 4.32
CA ALA A 196 33.55 5.20 3.70
C ALA A 196 34.07 6.65 3.74
N ASP A 197 35.19 6.84 4.43
CA ASP A 197 35.96 8.05 4.51
C ASP A 197 36.16 8.68 3.12
N SER A 198 35.58 9.86 2.90
CA SER A 198 35.98 10.74 1.82
C SER A 198 36.73 11.94 2.42
N THR A 199 37.98 11.71 2.78
CA THR A 199 38.97 12.77 2.96
C THR A 199 39.25 13.45 1.63
N SER A 200 38.64 14.61 1.39
CA SER A 200 39.24 15.69 0.57
C SER A 200 38.43 16.97 0.74
N ALA A 201 38.64 17.65 1.85
CA ALA A 201 38.27 19.06 1.99
C ALA A 201 39.44 19.91 1.46
N LYS A 202 39.32 20.42 0.22
CA LYS A 202 40.16 21.51 -0.24
C LYS A 202 39.76 22.80 0.47
N SER A 203 40.69 23.34 1.27
CA SER A 203 40.61 24.67 1.87
C SER A 203 40.53 25.73 0.77
N VAL A 204 39.45 26.51 0.75
CA VAL A 204 39.35 27.75 -0.01
C VAL A 204 39.63 28.87 0.97
N THR A 205 40.86 29.48 0.83
CA THR A 205 41.27 30.70 1.47
C THR A 205 40.49 31.89 0.86
N GLN A 206 39.81 32.66 1.66
CA GLN A 206 39.27 33.96 1.25
C GLN A 206 40.39 35.02 1.27
N PRO A 207 40.43 35.97 0.32
CA PRO A 207 41.34 37.08 0.36
C PRO A 207 40.80 38.17 1.30
N THR A 208 41.63 38.60 2.23
CA THR A 208 41.47 39.80 3.05
C THR A 208 41.71 41.02 2.19
N THR A 209 40.72 41.92 2.07
CA THR A 209 40.87 43.28 1.59
C THR A 209 41.15 44.20 2.78
N VAL A 210 42.34 44.80 2.76
CA VAL A 210 42.73 45.95 3.57
C VAL A 210 42.41 47.20 2.73
N GLY A 211 41.81 48.24 3.35
CA GLY A 211 41.56 49.54 2.79
C GLY A 211 40.61 50.32 3.67
#